data_12e08f9aa772a5fa9e88087a1cac83dc
#
_entry.id   12e08f9aa772a5fa9e88087a1cac83dc
#
_cell.length_a   1.000
_cell.length_b   1.000
_cell.length_c   1.000
_cell.angle_alpha   90.00
_cell.angle_beta   90.00
_cell.angle_gamma   90.00
#
_symmetry.space_group_name_H-M   'P 1'
#
loop_
_entity.id
_entity.type
_entity.pdbx_description
1 polymer ?
#
loop_
_entity_poly.entity_id
_entity_poly.type
_entity_poly.pdbx_seq_one_letter_code
_entity_poly.pdbx_strand_id
1 'polypeptide(L)'
;MNKDVEDYVSKCTVCSSQPVQHGKKALICHGLPNRPCEKIAVDLFDLNGTAFVVTVDDYSSFFEVDKLRSKTAEEVVKKLKVHLARYGIPDQLVSDNGQPFSSAKFQEFANLYGFEHVTSSPIFAQSNGKAENAVKTAKSLL
;
A
#
# COMPACT_ATOMS: atom_id res chain seq x y z
N MET A 1 16.84 10.87 31.09
CA MET A 1 17.97 11.13 30.19
C MET A 1 19.01 11.92 30.97
N ASN A 2 20.30 11.63 30.84
CA ASN A 2 21.33 12.24 31.67
C ASN A 2 21.56 13.70 31.21
N LYS A 3 21.59 14.67 32.13
CA LYS A 3 21.77 16.11 31.85
C LYS A 3 23.01 16.38 30.98
N ASP A 4 24.05 15.56 31.15
CA ASP A 4 25.30 15.68 30.37
C ASP A 4 25.11 15.38 28.89
N VAL A 5 24.19 14.47 28.53
CA VAL A 5 23.86 14.14 27.14
C VAL A 5 23.01 15.25 26.50
N GLU A 6 22.09 15.85 27.26
CA GLU A 6 21.29 16.98 26.79
C GLU A 6 22.19 18.21 26.52
N ASP A 7 23.13 18.47 27.40
CA ASP A 7 24.09 19.58 27.28
C ASP A 7 25.07 19.38 26.10
N TYR A 8 25.47 18.15 25.85
CA TYR A 8 26.32 17.80 24.70
C TYR A 8 25.57 17.93 23.36
N VAL A 9 24.34 17.45 23.29
CA VAL A 9 23.51 17.53 22.09
C VAL A 9 23.09 18.96 21.75
N SER A 10 22.84 19.80 22.78
CA SER A 10 22.47 21.22 22.59
C SER A 10 23.61 22.07 22.02
N LYS A 11 24.85 21.66 22.25
CA LYS A 11 26.08 22.34 21.74
C LYS A 11 26.57 21.77 20.41
N CYS A 12 25.96 20.70 19.90
CA CYS A 12 26.36 20.07 18.66
C CYS A 12 25.85 20.85 17.45
N THR A 13 26.73 21.46 16.68
CA THR A 13 26.39 22.23 15.47
C THR A 13 25.77 21.35 14.37
N VAL A 14 26.10 20.06 14.29
CA VAL A 14 25.54 19.11 13.33
C VAL A 14 24.12 18.74 13.74
N CYS A 15 23.86 18.53 15.04
CA CYS A 15 22.52 18.23 15.53
C CYS A 15 21.57 19.44 15.46
N SER A 16 22.11 20.66 15.63
CA SER A 16 21.31 21.90 15.55
C SER A 16 21.02 22.34 14.11
N SER A 17 21.82 21.91 13.13
CA SER A 17 21.60 22.21 11.71
C SER A 17 20.55 21.29 11.05
N GLN A 18 20.12 20.23 11.72
CA GLN A 18 19.01 19.39 11.30
C GLN A 18 17.87 19.49 12.30
N PRO A 19 16.96 20.45 12.17
CA PRO A 19 15.75 20.47 12.98
C PRO A 19 14.94 19.22 12.62
N VAL A 20 15.01 18.21 13.49
CA VAL A 20 14.10 17.07 13.43
C VAL A 20 12.71 17.57 13.80
N GLN A 21 12.01 18.14 12.84
CA GLN A 21 10.60 18.42 12.98
C GLN A 21 9.84 17.08 12.93
N HIS A 22 9.89 16.34 14.03
CA HIS A 22 8.90 15.33 14.31
C HIS A 22 7.59 16.05 14.74
N GLY A 23 6.99 16.78 13.83
CA GLY A 23 5.58 17.09 13.96
C GLY A 23 4.88 15.74 14.05
N LYS A 24 4.33 15.41 15.22
CA LYS A 24 3.44 14.26 15.38
C LYS A 24 2.29 14.47 14.40
N LYS A 25 2.40 13.91 13.18
CA LYS A 25 1.29 13.89 12.24
C LYS A 25 0.16 13.19 12.97
N ALA A 26 -0.99 13.84 13.07
CA ALA A 26 -2.17 13.21 13.63
C ALA A 26 -2.37 11.88 12.90
N LEU A 27 -2.41 10.78 13.65
CA LEU A 27 -2.75 9.47 13.14
C LEU A 27 -4.21 9.57 12.68
N ILE A 28 -4.43 9.72 11.39
CA ILE A 28 -5.75 9.55 10.83
C ILE A 28 -6.03 8.06 10.93
N CYS A 29 -6.83 7.68 11.91
CA CYS A 29 -7.33 6.32 12.03
C CYS A 29 -8.21 6.04 10.80
N HIS A 30 -7.66 5.35 9.81
CA HIS A 30 -8.49 4.69 8.81
C HIS A 30 -9.33 3.65 9.55
N GLY A 31 -10.65 3.67 9.35
CA GLY A 31 -11.52 2.68 9.97
C GLY A 31 -10.97 1.28 9.71
N LEU A 32 -10.79 0.50 10.79
CA LEU A 32 -10.38 -0.90 10.66
C LEU A 32 -11.53 -1.67 10.02
N PRO A 33 -11.26 -2.54 9.04
CA PRO A 33 -12.29 -3.39 8.46
C PRO A 33 -12.85 -4.32 9.54
N ASN A 34 -14.16 -4.63 9.45
CA ASN A 34 -14.86 -5.47 10.42
C ASN A 34 -14.96 -6.93 9.97
N ARG A 35 -14.68 -7.21 8.70
CA ARG A 35 -14.74 -8.54 8.09
C ARG A 35 -13.62 -8.77 7.10
N PRO A 36 -13.24 -10.03 6.82
CA PRO A 36 -12.30 -10.36 5.77
C PRO A 36 -12.76 -9.80 4.41
N CYS A 37 -11.80 -9.34 3.64
CA CYS A 37 -11.99 -8.78 2.29
C CYS A 37 -12.96 -7.57 2.20
N GLU A 38 -13.27 -6.89 3.30
CA GLU A 38 -13.99 -5.62 3.28
C GLU A 38 -13.14 -4.52 2.65
N LYS A 39 -11.86 -4.49 3.04
CA LYS A 39 -10.87 -3.57 2.52
C LYS A 39 -9.62 -4.33 2.09
N ILE A 40 -9.24 -4.16 0.84
CA ILE A 40 -8.02 -4.75 0.29
C ILE A 40 -7.04 -3.66 -0.16
N ALA A 41 -5.75 -3.94 -0.03
CA ALA A 41 -4.70 -3.11 -0.60
C ALA A 41 -4.05 -3.84 -1.79
N VAL A 42 -3.71 -3.11 -2.84
CA VAL A 42 -3.08 -3.64 -4.05
C VAL A 42 -1.83 -2.83 -4.38
N ASP A 43 -0.78 -3.54 -4.75
CA ASP A 43 0.48 -2.92 -5.17
C ASP A 43 1.16 -3.74 -6.29
N LEU A 44 2.07 -3.11 -7.02
CA LEU A 44 2.90 -3.75 -8.04
C LEU A 44 4.35 -3.73 -7.61
N PHE A 45 5.04 -4.84 -7.87
CA PHE A 45 6.48 -4.88 -7.63
C PHE A 45 7.21 -5.67 -8.71
N ASP A 46 8.51 -5.39 -8.84
CA ASP A 46 9.41 -6.13 -9.73
C ASP A 46 10.36 -7.00 -8.90
N LEU A 47 10.56 -8.22 -9.36
CA LEU A 47 11.55 -9.15 -8.86
C LEU A 47 12.21 -9.87 -10.03
N ASN A 48 13.54 -9.80 -10.12
CA ASN A 48 14.35 -10.45 -11.16
C ASN A 48 13.82 -10.17 -12.60
N GLY A 49 13.43 -8.92 -12.88
CA GLY A 49 12.92 -8.51 -14.20
C GLY A 49 11.49 -8.97 -14.50
N THR A 50 10.80 -9.55 -13.52
CA THR A 50 9.41 -9.98 -13.65
C THR A 50 8.52 -9.08 -12.80
N ALA A 51 7.41 -8.62 -13.37
CA ALA A 51 6.40 -7.82 -12.66
C ALA A 51 5.39 -8.74 -11.97
N PHE A 52 4.98 -8.33 -10.78
CA PHE A 52 3.97 -9.00 -9.96
C PHE A 52 2.94 -8.01 -9.45
N VAL A 53 1.72 -8.49 -9.25
CA VAL A 53 0.69 -7.81 -8.47
C VAL A 53 0.51 -8.52 -7.14
N VAL A 54 0.41 -7.77 -6.06
CA VAL A 54 0.06 -8.27 -4.74
C VAL A 54 -1.27 -7.68 -4.31
N THR A 55 -2.14 -8.51 -3.78
CA THR A 55 -3.41 -8.12 -3.14
C THR A 55 -3.37 -8.54 -1.69
N VAL A 56 -3.66 -7.65 -0.77
CA VAL A 56 -3.59 -7.87 0.68
C VAL A 56 -4.95 -7.56 1.30
N ASP A 57 -5.47 -8.49 2.07
CA ASP A 57 -6.63 -8.26 2.92
C ASP A 57 -6.23 -7.45 4.17
N ASP A 58 -6.88 -6.31 4.36
CA ASP A 58 -6.55 -5.41 5.47
C ASP A 58 -6.98 -5.97 6.84
N TYR A 59 -7.97 -6.86 6.87
CA TYR A 59 -8.46 -7.52 8.09
C TYR A 59 -7.52 -8.61 8.57
N SER A 60 -7.24 -9.60 7.73
CA SER A 60 -6.46 -10.80 8.10
C SER A 60 -4.97 -10.67 7.83
N SER A 61 -4.55 -9.68 7.04
CA SER A 61 -3.20 -9.56 6.47
C SER A 61 -2.80 -10.72 5.53
N PHE A 62 -3.78 -11.53 5.13
CA PHE A 62 -3.57 -12.52 4.08
C PHE A 62 -3.25 -11.82 2.76
N PHE A 63 -2.30 -12.35 2.00
CA PHE A 63 -1.96 -11.78 0.70
C PHE A 63 -1.86 -12.85 -0.38
N GLU A 64 -2.17 -12.44 -1.60
CA GLU A 64 -2.01 -13.24 -2.82
C GLU A 64 -1.10 -12.50 -3.80
N VAL A 65 -0.24 -13.24 -4.50
CA VAL A 65 0.72 -12.68 -5.46
C VAL A 65 0.55 -13.39 -6.78
N ASP A 66 0.42 -12.63 -7.86
CA ASP A 66 0.35 -13.15 -9.21
C ASP A 66 1.40 -12.51 -10.12
N LYS A 67 2.00 -13.34 -10.97
CA LYS A 67 2.90 -12.87 -12.03
C LYS A 67 2.12 -12.15 -13.12
N LEU A 68 2.62 -10.99 -13.53
CA LEU A 68 2.09 -10.20 -14.64
C LEU A 68 2.91 -10.46 -15.92
N ARG A 69 2.23 -10.50 -17.06
CA ARG A 69 2.86 -10.48 -18.37
C ARG A 69 3.29 -9.08 -18.77
N SER A 70 2.53 -8.09 -18.33
CA SER A 70 2.78 -6.65 -18.54
C SER A 70 2.17 -5.85 -17.41
N LYS A 71 2.65 -4.62 -17.19
CA LYS A 71 2.09 -3.69 -16.20
C LYS A 71 0.92 -2.87 -16.77
N THR A 72 0.20 -3.38 -17.74
CA THR A 72 -0.98 -2.71 -18.31
C THR A 72 -2.18 -2.86 -17.39
N ALA A 73 -3.08 -1.88 -17.43
CA ALA A 73 -4.34 -1.93 -16.68
C ALA A 73 -5.16 -3.19 -16.99
N GLU A 74 -5.12 -3.65 -18.24
CA GLU A 74 -5.82 -4.87 -18.68
C GLU A 74 -5.34 -6.11 -17.96
N GLU A 75 -4.02 -6.30 -17.92
CA GLU A 75 -3.43 -7.47 -17.27
C GLU A 75 -3.65 -7.44 -15.76
N VAL A 76 -3.49 -6.27 -15.12
CA VAL A 76 -3.75 -6.10 -13.69
C VAL A 76 -5.22 -6.37 -13.36
N VAL A 77 -6.15 -5.77 -14.09
CA VAL A 77 -7.59 -6.03 -13.92
C VAL A 77 -7.94 -7.51 -14.11
N LYS A 78 -7.33 -8.17 -15.10
CA LYS A 78 -7.53 -9.60 -15.33
C LYS A 78 -7.12 -10.43 -14.11
N LYS A 79 -5.98 -10.12 -13.48
CA LYS A 79 -5.50 -10.81 -12.28
C LYS A 79 -6.38 -10.50 -11.07
N LEU A 80 -6.72 -9.24 -10.87
CA LEU A 80 -7.62 -8.85 -9.78
C LEU A 80 -9.00 -9.52 -9.87
N LYS A 81 -9.55 -9.68 -11.08
CA LYS A 81 -10.79 -10.44 -11.26
C LYS A 81 -10.71 -11.87 -10.72
N VAL A 82 -9.57 -12.53 -10.86
CA VAL A 82 -9.36 -13.88 -10.34
C VAL A 82 -9.32 -13.85 -8.81
N HIS A 83 -8.62 -12.88 -8.20
CA HIS A 83 -8.60 -12.72 -6.74
C HIS A 83 -10.00 -12.42 -6.19
N LEU A 84 -10.73 -11.47 -6.80
CA LEU A 84 -12.09 -11.14 -6.39
C LEU A 84 -13.08 -12.30 -6.57
N ALA A 85 -12.87 -13.15 -7.57
CA ALA A 85 -13.71 -14.35 -7.77
C ALA A 85 -13.51 -15.39 -6.66
N ARG A 86 -12.34 -15.44 -6.02
CA ARG A 86 -12.05 -16.36 -4.91
C ARG A 86 -12.53 -15.84 -3.56
N TYR A 87 -12.34 -14.55 -3.30
CA TYR A 87 -12.49 -13.96 -1.96
C TYR A 87 -13.67 -13.01 -1.85
N GLY A 88 -14.34 -12.72 -2.94
CA GLY A 88 -15.44 -11.76 -3.00
C GLY A 88 -14.99 -10.36 -3.41
N ILE A 89 -15.99 -9.52 -3.70
CA ILE A 89 -15.78 -8.12 -4.06
C ILE A 89 -15.63 -7.30 -2.76
N PRO A 90 -14.57 -6.51 -2.61
CA PRO A 90 -14.39 -5.66 -1.43
C PRO A 90 -15.33 -4.46 -1.48
N ASP A 91 -15.56 -3.83 -0.33
CA ASP A 91 -16.20 -2.52 -0.30
C ASP A 91 -15.21 -1.44 -0.75
N GLN A 92 -13.91 -1.60 -0.38
CA GLN A 92 -12.87 -0.64 -0.71
C GLN A 92 -11.58 -1.32 -1.20
N LEU A 93 -11.01 -0.79 -2.28
CA LEU A 93 -9.70 -1.18 -2.80
C LEU A 93 -8.76 0.02 -2.73
N VAL A 94 -7.65 -0.14 -2.03
CA VAL A 94 -6.60 0.88 -1.89
C VAL A 94 -5.41 0.56 -2.78
N SER A 95 -4.92 1.53 -3.55
CA SER A 95 -3.69 1.40 -4.32
C SER A 95 -2.87 2.70 -4.27
N ASP A 96 -1.69 2.71 -4.84
CA ASP A 96 -1.00 3.95 -5.16
C ASP A 96 -1.72 4.70 -6.31
N ASN A 97 -1.29 5.93 -6.58
CA ASN A 97 -1.84 6.75 -7.67
C ASN A 97 -1.06 6.57 -8.99
N GLY A 98 -0.24 5.53 -9.08
CA GLY A 98 0.54 5.23 -10.28
C GLY A 98 -0.27 4.54 -11.37
N GLN A 99 0.32 4.46 -12.57
CA GLN A 99 -0.18 3.55 -13.59
C GLN A 99 0.05 2.09 -13.12
N PRO A 100 -0.90 1.18 -13.33
CA PRO A 100 -2.14 1.26 -14.14
C PRO A 100 -3.39 1.70 -13.36
N PHE A 101 -3.29 1.92 -12.03
CA PHE A 101 -4.43 2.17 -11.15
C PHE A 101 -5.15 3.49 -11.44
N SER A 102 -4.42 4.52 -11.90
CA SER A 102 -4.99 5.83 -12.30
C SER A 102 -5.62 5.84 -13.69
N SER A 103 -5.67 4.69 -14.39
CA SER A 103 -6.22 4.60 -15.74
C SER A 103 -7.75 4.60 -15.76
N ALA A 104 -8.34 5.13 -16.86
CA ALA A 104 -9.78 5.06 -17.09
C ALA A 104 -10.32 3.62 -17.06
N LYS A 105 -9.53 2.67 -17.55
CA LYS A 105 -9.90 1.25 -17.57
C LYS A 105 -9.99 0.64 -16.17
N PHE A 106 -9.11 1.05 -15.25
CA PHE A 106 -9.19 0.61 -13.86
C PHE A 106 -10.40 1.25 -13.16
N GLN A 107 -10.70 2.51 -13.44
CA GLN A 107 -11.90 3.17 -12.93
C GLN A 107 -13.20 2.52 -13.45
N GLU A 108 -13.24 2.14 -14.71
CA GLU A 108 -14.36 1.38 -15.29
C GLU A 108 -14.55 0.04 -14.58
N PHE A 109 -13.46 -0.67 -14.29
CA PHE A 109 -13.48 -1.92 -13.52
C PHE A 109 -14.04 -1.71 -12.12
N ALA A 110 -13.61 -0.66 -11.40
CA ALA A 110 -14.12 -0.34 -10.07
C ALA A 110 -15.64 -0.06 -10.09
N ASN A 111 -16.10 0.73 -11.06
CA ASN A 111 -17.49 1.05 -11.23
C ASN A 111 -18.33 -0.20 -11.58
N LEU A 112 -17.84 -1.05 -12.47
CA LEU A 112 -18.53 -2.26 -12.89
C LEU A 112 -18.72 -3.27 -11.75
N TYR A 113 -17.70 -3.39 -10.88
CA TYR A 113 -17.71 -4.31 -9.74
C TYR A 113 -18.33 -3.68 -8.49
N GLY A 114 -18.51 -2.37 -8.47
CA GLY A 114 -19.19 -1.64 -7.39
C GLY A 114 -18.36 -1.46 -6.13
N PHE A 115 -17.01 -1.48 -6.22
CA PHE A 115 -16.14 -1.16 -5.09
C PHE A 115 -15.61 0.28 -5.17
N GLU A 116 -15.35 0.87 -4.01
CA GLU A 116 -14.69 2.18 -3.92
C GLU A 116 -13.18 2.02 -4.17
N HIS A 117 -12.64 2.71 -5.19
CA HIS A 117 -11.20 2.78 -5.41
C HIS A 117 -10.63 4.02 -4.73
N VAL A 118 -9.77 3.79 -3.73
CA VAL A 118 -9.08 4.84 -2.97
C VAL A 118 -7.60 4.84 -3.34
N THR A 119 -7.11 5.97 -3.82
CA THR A 119 -5.69 6.14 -4.08
C THR A 119 -4.98 6.73 -2.87
N SER A 120 -3.89 6.11 -2.43
CA SER A 120 -3.05 6.67 -1.38
C SER A 120 -2.31 7.90 -1.92
N SER A 121 -2.46 9.02 -1.22
CA SER A 121 -1.65 10.21 -1.52
C SER A 121 -0.19 9.96 -1.13
N PRO A 122 0.81 10.49 -1.89
CA PRO A 122 2.21 10.45 -1.51
C PRO A 122 2.49 11.01 -0.11
N ILE A 123 1.61 11.88 0.38
CA ILE A 123 1.70 12.48 1.72
C ILE A 123 1.24 11.50 2.82
N PHE A 124 0.44 10.48 2.47
CA PHE A 124 -0.12 9.47 3.38
C PHE A 124 0.28 8.05 2.96
N ALA A 125 1.57 7.83 2.74
CA ALA A 125 2.12 6.51 2.37
C ALA A 125 1.75 5.38 3.36
N GLN A 126 1.37 5.72 4.59
CA GLN A 126 0.92 4.75 5.59
C GLN A 126 -0.38 4.02 5.22
N SER A 127 -1.20 4.59 4.33
CA SER A 127 -2.45 3.95 3.90
C SER A 127 -2.25 2.69 3.05
N ASN A 128 -1.05 2.49 2.47
CA ASN A 128 -0.69 1.28 1.72
C ASN A 128 0.39 0.42 2.42
N GLY A 129 0.66 0.70 3.70
CA GLY A 129 1.74 0.04 4.46
C GLY A 129 1.60 -1.48 4.56
N LYS A 130 0.39 -2.04 4.50
CA LYS A 130 0.18 -3.49 4.47
C LYS A 130 0.60 -4.10 3.14
N ALA A 131 0.31 -3.45 2.02
CA ALA A 131 0.78 -3.89 0.71
C ALA A 131 2.31 -3.82 0.62
N GLU A 132 2.93 -2.76 1.12
CA GLU A 132 4.39 -2.64 1.17
C GLU A 132 5.04 -3.76 2.02
N ASN A 133 4.45 -4.11 3.16
CA ASN A 133 4.89 -5.22 3.99
C ASN A 133 4.74 -6.57 3.27
N ALA A 134 3.62 -6.79 2.60
CA ALA A 134 3.39 -8.00 1.82
C ALA A 134 4.39 -8.12 0.65
N VAL A 135 4.72 -7.01 -0.01
CA VAL A 135 5.77 -6.98 -1.04
C VAL A 135 7.13 -7.41 -0.46
N LYS A 136 7.52 -6.90 0.72
CA LYS A 136 8.76 -7.32 1.38
C LYS A 136 8.77 -8.82 1.68
N THR A 137 7.68 -9.34 2.21
CA THR A 137 7.52 -10.78 2.49
C THR A 137 7.54 -11.61 1.21
N ALA A 138 6.80 -11.21 0.19
CA ALA A 138 6.78 -11.89 -1.11
C ALA A 138 8.17 -11.96 -1.75
N LYS A 139 8.92 -10.85 -1.73
CA LYS A 139 10.31 -10.81 -2.24
C LYS A 139 11.26 -11.72 -1.48
N SER A 140 11.00 -12.04 -0.22
CA SER A 140 11.82 -12.96 0.56
C SER A 140 11.46 -14.43 0.34
N LEU A 141 10.27 -14.70 -0.19
CA LEU A 141 9.75 -16.07 -0.44
C LEU A 141 9.95 -16.54 -1.88
N LEU A 142 10.09 -15.61 -2.83
CA LEU A 142 10.27 -15.87 -4.26
C LEU A 142 11.74 -15.81 -4.68
#